data_208f2d292cd1a51dfb166dd6c00d9cdc
#
_entry.id   208f2d292cd1a51dfb166dd6c00d9cdc
#
_cell.length_a   1.000
_cell.length_b   1.000
_cell.length_c   1.000
_cell.angle_alpha   90.00
_cell.angle_beta   90.00
_cell.angle_gamma   90.00
#
_symmetry.space_group_name_H-M   'P 1'
#
loop_
_entity.id
_entity.type
_entity.pdbx_description
1 polymer ?
#
loop_
_entity_poly.entity_id
_entity_poly.type
_entity_poly.pdbx_seq_one_letter_code
_entity_poly.pdbx_strand_id
1 'polypeptide(L)'
;MSKLRLLVLAVASLFVVSTIRAAGFADTVIAYDLGSGSASGFTNASTVLGPPTSTANPFSPAFRNTQLLSIGAGGYLTVQFSTPIANDPGNPYGLDFSIFGNSGFIITNGNFSGGGITDGSLFGNNPGATRVSVSADNLTYYQLNPSLAPVVDGMFPTDGGGNSQLPVNPSIRGSDFAGQGLSGIRSLYNGSAGGTGFDISWAQDNQGNSAALSEISFIRVEVLGGKSEIDAFAAVPEPATLSLALLGLATFGAMRWLNRRR
;
A
#
# COMPACT_ATOMS: atom_id res chain seq x y z
N MET A 1 -45.09 -14.21 -27.79
CA MET A 1 -43.61 -14.16 -27.90
C MET A 1 -42.98 -12.79 -27.60
N SER A 2 -43.67 -11.66 -27.68
CA SER A 2 -43.12 -10.31 -27.46
C SER A 2 -42.82 -9.96 -25.98
N LYS A 3 -43.67 -10.41 -25.04
CA LYS A 3 -43.51 -10.10 -23.59
C LYS A 3 -42.33 -10.79 -22.94
N LEU A 4 -41.90 -11.97 -23.43
CA LEU A 4 -40.77 -12.70 -22.90
C LEU A 4 -39.40 -12.04 -23.30
N ARG A 5 -39.34 -11.45 -24.51
CA ARG A 5 -38.17 -10.74 -25.00
C ARG A 5 -37.93 -9.40 -24.26
N LEU A 6 -39.00 -8.71 -23.88
CA LEU A 6 -38.91 -7.46 -23.13
C LEU A 6 -38.44 -7.67 -21.70
N LEU A 7 -38.80 -8.79 -21.08
CA LEU A 7 -38.39 -9.14 -19.72
C LEU A 7 -36.89 -9.51 -19.64
N VAL A 8 -36.37 -10.16 -20.68
CA VAL A 8 -34.92 -10.50 -20.76
C VAL A 8 -34.05 -9.23 -20.94
N LEU A 9 -34.53 -8.26 -21.74
CA LEU A 9 -33.83 -6.96 -21.87
C LEU A 9 -33.90 -6.12 -20.61
N ALA A 10 -34.99 -6.14 -19.84
CA ALA A 10 -35.12 -5.38 -18.60
C ALA A 10 -34.22 -5.94 -17.47
N VAL A 11 -33.98 -7.26 -17.45
CA VAL A 11 -33.06 -7.88 -16.49
C VAL A 11 -31.59 -7.61 -16.85
N ALA A 12 -31.26 -7.51 -18.14
CA ALA A 12 -29.89 -7.16 -18.58
C ALA A 12 -29.53 -5.70 -18.29
N SER A 13 -30.49 -4.79 -18.18
CA SER A 13 -30.25 -3.37 -17.91
C SER A 13 -30.00 -3.04 -16.41
N LEU A 14 -30.23 -3.98 -15.49
CA LEU A 14 -30.04 -3.74 -14.05
C LEU A 14 -28.65 -4.18 -13.53
N PHE A 15 -27.81 -4.70 -14.38
CA PHE A 15 -26.40 -4.90 -14.04
C PHE A 15 -25.61 -3.61 -14.31
N VAL A 16 -25.89 -2.58 -13.54
CA VAL A 16 -24.87 -1.58 -13.24
C VAL A 16 -23.82 -2.33 -12.43
N VAL A 17 -22.82 -2.86 -13.11
CA VAL A 17 -21.57 -3.25 -12.49
C VAL A 17 -21.00 -1.94 -11.94
N SER A 18 -21.31 -1.62 -10.70
CA SER A 18 -20.47 -0.71 -9.93
C SER A 18 -19.11 -1.37 -9.99
N THR A 19 -18.25 -0.88 -10.87
CA THR A 19 -16.82 -1.14 -10.76
C THR A 19 -16.46 -0.56 -9.41
N ILE A 20 -16.36 -1.42 -8.39
CA ILE A 20 -15.68 -1.08 -7.16
C ILE A 20 -14.28 -0.70 -7.65
N ARG A 21 -14.02 0.58 -7.75
CA ARG A 21 -12.67 1.08 -7.92
C ARG A 21 -12.01 0.72 -6.61
N ALA A 22 -11.21 -0.33 -6.60
CA ALA A 22 -10.30 -0.58 -5.51
C ALA A 22 -9.55 0.73 -5.22
N ALA A 23 -9.47 1.12 -3.96
CA ALA A 23 -8.59 2.20 -3.54
C ALA A 23 -7.21 1.85 -4.09
N GLY A 24 -6.72 2.62 -5.06
CA GLY A 24 -5.45 2.32 -5.68
C GLY A 24 -4.31 2.94 -4.89
N PHE A 25 -4.32 4.26 -4.82
CA PHE A 25 -3.24 5.06 -4.27
C PHE A 25 -3.81 6.28 -3.54
N ALA A 26 -2.99 6.87 -2.66
CA ALA A 26 -3.33 8.18 -2.12
C ALA A 26 -3.49 9.20 -3.26
N ASP A 27 -4.55 10.00 -3.20
CA ASP A 27 -4.91 10.95 -4.26
C ASP A 27 -4.92 12.41 -3.79
N THR A 28 -4.84 12.66 -2.48
CA THR A 28 -4.86 14.00 -1.92
C THR A 28 -3.87 14.12 -0.76
N VAL A 29 -3.11 15.21 -0.71
CA VAL A 29 -2.34 15.63 0.47
C VAL A 29 -3.24 16.53 1.32
N ILE A 30 -3.48 16.12 2.56
CA ILE A 30 -4.30 16.87 3.52
C ILE A 30 -3.44 17.88 4.28
N ALA A 31 -2.26 17.43 4.74
CA ALA A 31 -1.36 18.27 5.52
C ALA A 31 0.09 17.77 5.39
N TYR A 32 1.02 18.68 5.41
CA TYR A 32 2.44 18.38 5.42
C TYR A 32 3.19 19.41 6.25
N ASP A 33 3.99 18.93 7.20
CA ASP A 33 4.99 19.72 7.93
C ASP A 33 6.37 19.12 7.67
N LEU A 34 7.27 19.95 7.19
CA LEU A 34 8.63 19.57 6.80
C LEU A 34 9.46 18.96 7.95
N GLY A 35 9.22 19.41 9.17
CA GLY A 35 10.06 19.07 10.31
C GLY A 35 11.48 19.61 10.21
N SER A 36 12.36 19.07 11.04
CA SER A 36 13.76 19.48 11.15
C SER A 36 14.69 18.42 10.54
N GLY A 37 15.63 18.84 9.69
CA GLY A 37 16.62 17.93 9.09
C GLY A 37 16.11 17.11 7.90
N SER A 38 15.00 17.51 7.29
CA SER A 38 14.55 16.96 6.00
C SER A 38 15.58 17.24 4.89
N ALA A 39 15.55 16.44 3.82
CA ALA A 39 16.44 16.63 2.67
C ALA A 39 16.05 17.91 1.89
N SER A 40 17.03 18.78 1.66
CA SER A 40 16.83 20.04 0.93
C SER A 40 16.33 19.77 -0.49
N GLY A 41 15.28 20.49 -0.92
CA GLY A 41 14.68 20.37 -2.24
C GLY A 41 13.65 19.22 -2.41
N PHE A 42 13.46 18.37 -1.40
CA PHE A 42 12.50 17.27 -1.40
C PHE A 42 11.23 17.65 -0.61
N THR A 43 10.62 18.77 -0.97
CA THR A 43 9.53 19.41 -0.20
C THR A 43 8.19 19.44 -0.93
N ASN A 44 8.11 18.89 -2.14
CA ASN A 44 6.87 18.83 -2.89
C ASN A 44 6.02 17.63 -2.43
N ALA A 45 5.04 17.89 -1.57
CA ALA A 45 4.19 16.82 -1.02
C ALA A 45 3.32 16.11 -2.08
N SER A 46 3.07 16.70 -3.25
CA SER A 46 2.30 16.03 -4.30
C SER A 46 3.05 14.88 -4.98
N THR A 47 4.36 14.74 -4.75
CA THR A 47 5.15 13.62 -5.31
C THR A 47 4.74 12.26 -4.77
N VAL A 48 4.11 12.20 -3.59
CA VAL A 48 3.65 10.94 -2.97
C VAL A 48 2.29 10.46 -3.48
N LEU A 49 1.64 11.22 -4.37
CA LEU A 49 0.32 10.88 -4.90
C LEU A 49 0.41 10.00 -6.14
N GLY A 50 -0.46 9.00 -6.20
CA GLY A 50 -0.46 8.02 -7.29
C GLY A 50 0.48 6.83 -7.03
N PRO A 51 0.83 6.07 -8.09
CA PRO A 51 1.66 4.89 -7.97
C PRO A 51 3.13 5.23 -7.64
N PRO A 52 3.87 4.31 -7.01
CA PRO A 52 5.29 4.50 -6.76
C PRO A 52 6.09 4.59 -8.06
N THR A 53 7.31 5.11 -7.94
CA THR A 53 8.23 5.33 -9.07
C THR A 53 8.42 4.07 -9.91
N SER A 54 7.85 4.04 -11.12
CA SER A 54 7.87 2.90 -12.04
C SER A 54 9.26 2.54 -12.59
N THR A 55 10.21 3.46 -12.53
CA THR A 55 11.60 3.25 -12.98
C THR A 55 12.51 2.77 -11.85
N ALA A 56 12.04 2.71 -10.62
CA ALA A 56 12.80 2.18 -9.50
C ALA A 56 12.98 0.66 -9.63
N ASN A 57 14.07 0.16 -9.09
CA ASN A 57 14.27 -1.26 -8.84
C ASN A 57 15.03 -1.45 -7.52
N PRO A 58 15.06 -2.65 -6.94
CA PRO A 58 15.67 -2.89 -5.63
C PRO A 58 17.12 -2.46 -5.45
N PHE A 59 17.89 -2.29 -6.54
CA PHE A 59 19.26 -1.76 -6.50
C PHE A 59 19.36 -0.27 -6.88
N SER A 60 18.29 0.29 -7.45
CA SER A 60 18.23 1.70 -7.89
C SER A 60 16.88 2.30 -7.51
N PRO A 61 16.70 2.68 -6.25
CA PRO A 61 15.43 3.23 -5.75
C PRO A 61 15.14 4.63 -6.34
N ALA A 62 13.97 5.15 -6.05
CA ALA A 62 13.64 6.56 -6.28
C ALA A 62 14.67 7.46 -5.58
N PHE A 63 15.13 8.52 -6.24
CA PHE A 63 16.18 9.41 -5.70
C PHE A 63 16.03 10.88 -6.12
N ARG A 64 15.01 11.21 -6.91
CA ARG A 64 14.80 12.59 -7.40
C ARG A 64 13.77 13.31 -6.54
N ASN A 65 13.91 14.62 -6.44
CA ASN A 65 12.92 15.48 -5.77
C ASN A 65 11.56 15.57 -6.47
N THR A 66 11.45 15.03 -7.68
CA THR A 66 10.18 14.82 -8.40
C THR A 66 9.53 13.47 -8.12
N GLN A 67 10.18 12.63 -7.32
CA GLN A 67 9.76 11.27 -6.97
C GLN A 67 9.51 11.10 -5.47
N LEU A 68 10.20 11.89 -4.64
CA LEU A 68 10.25 11.70 -3.20
C LEU A 68 9.85 12.96 -2.44
N LEU A 69 9.20 12.75 -1.31
CA LEU A 69 9.01 13.74 -0.26
C LEU A 69 9.87 13.38 0.94
N SER A 70 10.61 14.36 1.48
CA SER A 70 11.37 14.17 2.72
C SER A 70 10.69 14.85 3.90
N ILE A 71 10.59 14.14 5.02
CA ILE A 71 10.03 14.59 6.29
C ILE A 71 11.12 14.48 7.34
N GLY A 72 11.44 15.58 8.02
CA GLY A 72 12.41 15.64 9.11
C GLY A 72 11.76 15.42 10.48
N ALA A 73 12.59 15.38 11.53
CA ALA A 73 12.15 15.18 12.91
C ALA A 73 11.12 16.21 13.34
N GLY A 74 10.02 15.77 13.95
CA GLY A 74 8.88 16.58 14.37
C GLY A 74 7.92 16.93 13.23
N GLY A 75 8.27 16.59 11.97
CA GLY A 75 7.40 16.78 10.81
C GLY A 75 6.42 15.63 10.62
N TYR A 76 5.44 15.85 9.74
CA TYR A 76 4.44 14.84 9.40
C TYR A 76 3.87 15.03 8.00
N LEU A 77 3.29 13.97 7.48
CA LEU A 77 2.50 13.96 6.24
C LEU A 77 1.17 13.27 6.52
N THR A 78 0.08 13.86 6.04
CA THR A 78 -1.25 13.24 6.02
C THR A 78 -1.74 13.18 4.59
N VAL A 79 -2.07 11.97 4.14
CA VAL A 79 -2.67 11.71 2.83
C VAL A 79 -4.08 11.16 2.96
N GLN A 80 -4.87 11.33 1.91
CA GLN A 80 -6.22 10.80 1.77
C GLN A 80 -6.32 9.84 0.59
N PHE A 81 -7.18 8.86 0.76
CA PHE A 81 -7.71 7.99 -0.28
C PHE A 81 -9.19 8.33 -0.48
N SER A 82 -9.59 8.74 -1.67
CA SER A 82 -11.00 9.05 -2.01
C SER A 82 -11.89 7.81 -1.95
N THR A 83 -11.31 6.63 -2.17
CA THR A 83 -11.96 5.35 -1.88
C THR A 83 -11.37 4.81 -0.57
N PRO A 84 -12.17 4.60 0.48
CA PRO A 84 -11.66 4.06 1.74
C PRO A 84 -10.94 2.71 1.56
N ILE A 85 -9.93 2.47 2.38
CA ILE A 85 -9.22 1.19 2.48
C ILE A 85 -9.94 0.36 3.54
N ALA A 86 -10.44 -0.81 3.15
CA ALA A 86 -11.07 -1.74 4.08
C ALA A 86 -10.01 -2.42 4.97
N ASN A 87 -10.39 -2.70 6.22
CA ASN A 87 -9.66 -3.61 7.11
C ASN A 87 -10.14 -5.04 6.80
N ASP A 88 -9.41 -5.75 5.94
CA ASP A 88 -9.79 -7.09 5.48
C ASP A 88 -8.72 -8.14 5.85
N PRO A 89 -8.98 -9.01 6.84
CA PRO A 89 -8.06 -10.08 7.19
C PRO A 89 -7.88 -11.12 6.07
N GLY A 90 -8.69 -11.07 5.00
CA GLY A 90 -8.55 -11.88 3.79
C GLY A 90 -7.49 -11.34 2.82
N ASN A 91 -6.98 -10.14 3.02
CA ASN A 91 -5.89 -9.59 2.23
C ASN A 91 -4.61 -10.44 2.37
N PRO A 92 -3.71 -10.43 1.37
CA PRO A 92 -2.42 -11.10 1.49
C PRO A 92 -1.69 -10.70 2.77
N TYR A 93 -1.40 -11.70 3.61
CA TYR A 93 -0.76 -11.55 4.93
C TYR A 93 -1.55 -10.71 5.94
N GLY A 94 -2.84 -10.40 5.70
CA GLY A 94 -3.67 -9.51 6.51
C GLY A 94 -3.26 -8.03 6.41
N LEU A 95 -2.50 -7.65 5.39
CA LEU A 95 -2.03 -6.28 5.22
C LEU A 95 -2.98 -5.49 4.32
N ASP A 96 -3.32 -4.25 4.71
CA ASP A 96 -4.34 -3.44 4.02
C ASP A 96 -3.75 -2.32 3.16
N PHE A 97 -2.54 -1.86 3.46
CA PHE A 97 -1.84 -0.87 2.65
C PHE A 97 -0.32 -1.00 2.75
N SER A 98 0.38 -0.39 1.79
CA SER A 98 1.85 -0.31 1.77
C SER A 98 2.31 1.14 1.61
N ILE A 99 3.45 1.48 2.24
CA ILE A 99 4.16 2.74 2.08
C ILE A 99 5.48 2.44 1.39
N PHE A 100 5.81 3.22 0.35
CA PHE A 100 7.01 3.09 -0.46
C PHE A 100 7.98 4.22 -0.11
N GLY A 101 9.24 3.88 0.08
CA GLY A 101 10.32 4.81 0.37
C GLY A 101 11.45 4.74 -0.66
N ASN A 102 12.63 5.21 -0.28
CA ASN A 102 13.81 5.26 -1.15
C ASN A 102 14.95 4.31 -0.75
N SER A 103 14.68 3.34 0.12
CA SER A 103 15.69 2.33 0.44
C SER A 103 16.06 1.49 -0.78
N GLY A 104 17.33 1.05 -0.85
CA GLY A 104 17.83 0.16 -1.89
C GLY A 104 18.78 -0.86 -1.30
N PHE A 105 18.89 -2.05 -1.94
CA PHE A 105 19.90 -3.03 -1.53
C PHE A 105 21.30 -2.61 -1.96
N ILE A 106 22.27 -2.80 -1.07
CA ILE A 106 23.69 -2.58 -1.35
C ILE A 106 24.19 -3.69 -2.28
N ILE A 107 24.86 -3.31 -3.38
CA ILE A 107 25.57 -4.24 -4.26
C ILE A 107 26.92 -4.56 -3.64
N THR A 108 27.12 -5.81 -3.24
CA THR A 108 28.32 -6.24 -2.51
C THR A 108 29.40 -6.87 -3.40
N ASN A 109 29.05 -7.31 -4.63
CA ASN A 109 29.99 -7.91 -5.58
C ASN A 109 30.64 -6.90 -6.55
N GLY A 110 30.37 -5.59 -6.42
CA GLY A 110 30.93 -4.53 -7.26
C GLY A 110 30.41 -4.51 -8.71
N ASN A 111 29.44 -5.34 -9.07
CA ASN A 111 28.88 -5.36 -10.42
C ASN A 111 27.64 -4.45 -10.53
N PHE A 112 27.87 -3.19 -10.86
CA PHE A 112 26.81 -2.19 -11.04
C PHE A 112 26.19 -2.18 -12.45
N SER A 113 26.61 -3.08 -13.34
CA SER A 113 26.15 -3.15 -14.73
C SER A 113 25.08 -4.23 -14.96
N GLY A 114 24.23 -4.47 -13.96
CA GLY A 114 23.09 -5.42 -14.06
C GLY A 114 23.33 -6.78 -13.44
N GLY A 115 24.54 -7.11 -13.00
CA GLY A 115 24.89 -8.37 -12.30
C GLY A 115 25.08 -8.17 -10.78
N GLY A 116 24.47 -7.15 -10.18
CA GLY A 116 24.58 -6.86 -8.75
C GLY A 116 24.03 -8.00 -7.91
N ILE A 117 24.70 -8.29 -6.80
CA ILE A 117 24.31 -9.23 -5.74
C ILE A 117 24.35 -8.48 -4.41
N THR A 118 23.36 -8.71 -3.55
CA THR A 118 23.29 -8.14 -2.21
C THR A 118 23.56 -9.18 -1.12
N ASP A 119 23.92 -8.72 0.06
CA ASP A 119 23.91 -9.50 1.30
C ASP A 119 22.63 -9.24 2.15
N GLY A 120 21.69 -8.45 1.61
CA GLY A 120 20.48 -8.01 2.30
C GLY A 120 20.61 -6.67 3.02
N SER A 121 21.82 -6.07 3.03
CA SER A 121 22.05 -4.73 3.58
C SER A 121 21.39 -3.65 2.73
N LEU A 122 20.91 -2.59 3.38
CA LEU A 122 20.21 -1.48 2.74
C LEU A 122 21.02 -0.19 2.82
N PHE A 123 20.84 0.67 1.83
CA PHE A 123 21.17 2.09 1.87
C PHE A 123 19.88 2.92 1.71
N GLY A 124 19.93 4.20 2.06
CA GLY A 124 18.76 5.08 1.98
C GLY A 124 17.65 4.76 2.98
N ASN A 125 17.72 3.62 3.66
CA ASN A 125 16.85 3.30 4.77
C ASN A 125 17.11 4.30 5.90
N ASN A 126 16.19 5.24 6.08
CA ASN A 126 16.26 6.20 7.15
C ASN A 126 15.72 5.55 8.43
N PRO A 127 16.56 5.07 9.37
CA PRO A 127 16.09 4.32 10.53
C PRO A 127 15.47 5.22 11.59
N GLY A 128 15.09 6.43 11.20
CA GLY A 128 14.41 7.38 12.08
C GLY A 128 13.11 6.76 12.61
N ALA A 129 12.85 6.97 13.91
CA ALA A 129 11.59 6.52 14.49
C ALA A 129 10.43 7.21 13.80
N THR A 130 9.53 6.44 13.23
CA THR A 130 8.30 6.91 12.60
C THR A 130 7.08 6.40 13.37
N ARG A 131 5.99 7.16 13.31
CA ARG A 131 4.68 6.76 13.78
C ARG A 131 3.72 6.80 12.60
N VAL A 132 3.00 5.71 12.40
CA VAL A 132 1.91 5.66 11.42
C VAL A 132 0.60 5.68 12.20
N SER A 133 -0.29 6.60 11.83
CA SER A 133 -1.64 6.70 12.39
C SER A 133 -2.66 6.70 11.26
N VAL A 134 -3.82 6.15 11.53
CA VAL A 134 -4.90 6.00 10.54
C VAL A 134 -6.20 6.62 11.05
N SER A 135 -7.04 7.07 10.14
CA SER A 135 -8.32 7.69 10.47
C SER A 135 -9.36 7.43 9.38
N ALA A 136 -10.62 7.27 9.78
CA ALA A 136 -11.76 7.22 8.86
C ALA A 136 -12.29 8.61 8.49
N ASP A 137 -12.15 9.61 9.38
CA ASP A 137 -12.86 10.89 9.33
C ASP A 137 -11.97 12.15 9.31
N ASN A 138 -10.64 11.99 9.34
CA ASN A 138 -9.63 13.05 9.49
C ASN A 138 -9.72 13.85 10.82
N LEU A 139 -10.49 13.38 11.78
CA LEU A 139 -10.67 14.02 13.10
C LEU A 139 -10.04 13.17 14.19
N THR A 140 -10.37 11.88 14.21
CA THR A 140 -9.85 10.92 15.20
C THR A 140 -8.80 10.04 14.54
N TYR A 141 -7.57 10.13 15.05
CA TYR A 141 -6.44 9.32 14.57
C TYR A 141 -6.08 8.25 15.60
N TYR A 142 -5.90 7.05 15.12
CA TYR A 142 -5.47 5.89 15.88
C TYR A 142 -4.06 5.50 15.45
N GLN A 143 -3.14 5.43 16.40
CA GLN A 143 -1.77 4.98 16.12
C GLN A 143 -1.77 3.49 15.82
N LEU A 144 -1.04 3.05 14.79
CA LEU A 144 -0.75 1.63 14.63
C LEU A 144 0.24 1.20 15.72
N ASN A 145 -0.03 0.03 16.33
CA ASN A 145 0.77 -0.53 17.43
C ASN A 145 2.26 -0.57 17.04
N PRO A 146 3.14 0.18 17.71
CA PRO A 146 4.55 0.29 17.34
C PRO A 146 5.35 -1.02 17.51
N SER A 147 4.79 -2.00 18.24
CA SER A 147 5.39 -3.33 18.36
C SER A 147 5.11 -4.21 17.13
N LEU A 148 4.13 -3.85 16.31
CA LEU A 148 3.71 -4.58 15.09
C LEU A 148 4.06 -3.79 13.82
N ALA A 149 3.82 -2.46 13.86
CA ALA A 149 4.06 -1.59 12.72
C ALA A 149 5.56 -1.42 12.45
N PRO A 150 6.04 -1.76 11.26
CA PRO A 150 7.44 -1.59 10.88
C PRO A 150 7.78 -0.11 10.66
N VAL A 151 9.07 0.17 10.52
CA VAL A 151 9.56 1.51 10.11
C VAL A 151 9.12 1.78 8.67
N VAL A 152 8.73 3.01 8.37
CA VAL A 152 8.18 3.41 7.06
C VAL A 152 9.19 3.18 5.92
N ASP A 153 10.45 3.58 6.09
CA ASP A 153 11.53 3.27 5.14
C ASP A 153 12.07 1.85 5.40
N GLY A 154 11.22 0.88 5.13
CA GLY A 154 11.43 -0.49 5.55
C GLY A 154 12.34 -1.32 4.66
N MET A 155 12.30 -2.62 4.90
CA MET A 155 13.23 -3.64 4.41
C MET A 155 13.03 -4.01 2.93
N PHE A 156 11.95 -3.59 2.29
CA PHE A 156 11.59 -4.01 0.94
C PHE A 156 11.70 -2.85 -0.07
N PRO A 157 12.91 -2.62 -0.65
CA PRO A 157 13.11 -1.61 -1.69
C PRO A 157 12.11 -1.70 -2.84
N THR A 158 11.71 -0.55 -3.37
CA THR A 158 10.73 -0.45 -4.46
C THR A 158 11.22 -1.13 -5.74
N ASP A 159 10.38 -1.97 -6.33
CA ASP A 159 10.52 -2.51 -7.69
C ASP A 159 9.34 -2.04 -8.56
N GLY A 160 9.57 -1.02 -9.38
CA GLY A 160 8.55 -0.47 -10.28
C GLY A 160 8.02 -1.43 -11.34
N GLY A 161 8.65 -2.61 -11.49
CA GLY A 161 8.16 -3.70 -12.34
C GLY A 161 7.15 -4.63 -11.65
N GLY A 162 6.96 -4.50 -10.34
CA GLY A 162 6.03 -5.31 -9.55
C GLY A 162 4.64 -4.68 -9.41
N ASN A 163 3.75 -5.39 -8.72
CA ASN A 163 2.42 -4.91 -8.37
C ASN A 163 2.48 -4.17 -7.02
N SER A 164 2.30 -2.85 -7.03
CA SER A 164 2.34 -2.01 -5.83
C SER A 164 1.15 -2.20 -4.89
N GLN A 165 0.09 -2.84 -5.34
CA GLN A 165 -1.09 -3.19 -4.54
C GLN A 165 -0.99 -4.62 -3.96
N LEU A 166 0.12 -5.31 -4.14
CA LEU A 166 0.43 -6.61 -3.55
C LEU A 166 1.56 -6.43 -2.53
N PRO A 167 1.32 -6.63 -1.23
CA PRO A 167 2.38 -6.50 -0.23
C PRO A 167 3.40 -7.63 -0.33
N VAL A 168 4.63 -7.37 0.10
CA VAL A 168 5.64 -8.42 0.29
C VAL A 168 5.30 -9.23 1.55
N ASN A 169 5.63 -10.51 1.54
CA ASN A 169 5.50 -11.37 2.72
C ASN A 169 6.34 -10.80 3.89
N PRO A 170 5.72 -10.35 4.99
CA PRO A 170 6.43 -9.72 6.11
C PRO A 170 7.32 -10.70 6.90
N SER A 171 7.23 -12.01 6.63
CA SER A 171 8.11 -13.00 7.24
C SER A 171 9.50 -13.06 6.61
N ILE A 172 9.71 -12.48 5.42
CA ILE A 172 11.01 -12.41 4.75
C ILE A 172 11.92 -11.48 5.55
N ARG A 173 13.18 -11.90 5.73
CA ARG A 173 14.21 -11.17 6.47
C ARG A 173 15.30 -10.67 5.53
N GLY A 174 16.09 -9.68 5.97
CA GLY A 174 17.25 -9.21 5.22
C GLY A 174 18.20 -10.34 4.81
N SER A 175 18.41 -11.33 5.69
CA SER A 175 19.24 -12.51 5.41
C SER A 175 18.76 -13.37 4.24
N ASP A 176 17.46 -13.37 3.92
CA ASP A 176 16.90 -14.16 2.81
C ASP A 176 17.32 -13.58 1.45
N PHE A 177 17.71 -12.32 1.43
CA PHE A 177 18.23 -11.66 0.25
C PHE A 177 19.75 -11.88 0.04
N ALA A 178 20.45 -12.48 0.99
CA ALA A 178 21.88 -12.72 0.87
C ALA A 178 22.22 -13.60 -0.35
N GLY A 179 23.13 -13.13 -1.19
CA GLY A 179 23.51 -13.78 -2.45
C GLY A 179 22.52 -13.59 -3.59
N GLN A 180 21.44 -12.83 -3.39
CA GLN A 180 20.43 -12.62 -4.43
C GLN A 180 20.82 -11.47 -5.36
N GLY A 181 20.64 -11.71 -6.67
CA GLY A 181 20.57 -10.67 -7.68
C GLY A 181 19.13 -10.19 -7.89
N LEU A 182 18.90 -9.29 -8.85
CA LEU A 182 17.59 -8.68 -9.10
C LEU A 182 16.49 -9.73 -9.35
N SER A 183 16.77 -10.79 -10.10
CA SER A 183 15.79 -11.86 -10.36
C SER A 183 15.42 -12.65 -9.10
N GLY A 184 16.38 -12.91 -8.22
CA GLY A 184 16.16 -13.59 -6.95
C GLY A 184 15.33 -12.73 -5.99
N ILE A 185 15.63 -11.43 -5.91
CA ILE A 185 14.85 -10.46 -5.12
C ILE A 185 13.40 -10.45 -5.62
N ARG A 186 13.17 -10.36 -6.93
CA ARG A 186 11.83 -10.40 -7.54
C ARG A 186 11.09 -11.71 -7.25
N SER A 187 11.80 -12.83 -7.21
CA SER A 187 11.22 -14.12 -6.84
C SER A 187 10.76 -14.13 -5.39
N LEU A 188 11.54 -13.55 -4.47
CA LEU A 188 11.16 -13.39 -3.06
C LEU A 188 9.97 -12.44 -2.90
N TYR A 189 9.92 -11.37 -3.68
CA TYR A 189 8.78 -10.43 -3.69
C TYR A 189 7.49 -11.06 -4.24
N ASN A 190 7.59 -12.16 -4.97
CA ASN A 190 6.45 -12.92 -5.50
C ASN A 190 5.43 -12.04 -6.27
N GLY A 191 5.95 -11.15 -7.11
CA GLY A 191 5.15 -10.23 -7.93
C GLY A 191 4.81 -8.89 -7.27
N SER A 192 5.15 -8.68 -5.99
CA SER A 192 5.01 -7.39 -5.31
C SER A 192 5.98 -6.35 -5.87
N ALA A 193 5.64 -5.08 -5.73
CA ALA A 193 6.52 -3.94 -5.99
C ALA A 193 7.41 -3.55 -4.77
N GLY A 194 7.47 -4.34 -3.73
CA GLY A 194 8.16 -3.94 -2.49
C GLY A 194 7.28 -3.07 -1.59
N GLY A 195 7.92 -2.11 -0.91
CA GLY A 195 7.25 -1.25 0.07
C GLY A 195 7.03 -1.92 1.43
N THR A 196 6.68 -1.13 2.42
CA THR A 196 6.42 -1.60 3.78
C THR A 196 4.92 -1.75 3.99
N GLY A 197 4.46 -2.97 4.32
CA GLY A 197 3.04 -3.28 4.52
C GLY A 197 2.56 -3.00 5.94
N PHE A 198 1.29 -2.58 6.07
CA PHE A 198 0.61 -2.23 7.32
C PHE A 198 -0.80 -2.82 7.35
N ASP A 199 -1.27 -3.17 8.54
CA ASP A 199 -2.59 -3.72 8.82
C ASP A 199 -3.37 -2.72 9.70
N ILE A 200 -4.57 -2.37 9.29
CA ILE A 200 -5.47 -1.46 10.00
C ILE A 200 -5.88 -2.04 11.37
N SER A 201 -5.92 -3.36 11.51
CA SER A 201 -6.27 -4.00 12.79
C SER A 201 -5.27 -3.71 13.92
N TRP A 202 -4.05 -3.22 13.59
CA TRP A 202 -3.07 -2.77 14.58
C TRP A 202 -3.40 -1.42 15.21
N ALA A 203 -4.48 -0.76 14.79
CA ALA A 203 -4.89 0.54 15.31
C ALA A 203 -5.20 0.50 16.79
N GLN A 204 -4.69 1.47 17.54
CA GLN A 204 -4.86 1.62 18.98
C GLN A 204 -5.27 3.04 19.35
N ASP A 205 -6.08 3.15 20.41
CA ASP A 205 -6.37 4.43 21.04
C ASP A 205 -5.17 4.96 21.87
N ASN A 206 -5.32 6.13 22.47
CA ASN A 206 -4.27 6.76 23.27
C ASN A 206 -3.94 6.00 24.57
N GLN A 207 -4.74 5.00 24.93
CA GLN A 207 -4.50 4.12 26.08
C GLN A 207 -3.89 2.77 25.66
N GLY A 208 -3.69 2.55 24.37
CA GLY A 208 -3.15 1.30 23.82
C GLY A 208 -4.20 0.20 23.64
N ASN A 209 -5.49 0.51 23.76
CA ASN A 209 -6.55 -0.44 23.48
C ASN A 209 -6.78 -0.53 21.96
N SER A 210 -7.09 -1.73 21.47
CA SER A 210 -7.40 -1.93 20.05
C SER A 210 -8.60 -1.08 19.61
N ALA A 211 -8.44 -0.37 18.50
CA ALA A 211 -9.51 0.37 17.83
C ALA A 211 -10.09 -0.49 16.70
N ALA A 212 -11.37 -0.84 16.81
CA ALA A 212 -12.06 -1.64 15.79
C ALA A 212 -12.49 -0.75 14.61
N LEU A 213 -11.56 -0.50 13.69
CA LEU A 213 -11.83 0.22 12.45
C LEU A 213 -12.21 -0.79 11.34
N SER A 214 -13.33 -0.56 10.64
CA SER A 214 -13.71 -1.34 9.47
C SER A 214 -13.03 -0.86 8.19
N GLU A 215 -12.74 0.45 8.14
CA GLU A 215 -12.09 1.10 7.00
C GLU A 215 -11.43 2.40 7.43
N ILE A 216 -10.51 2.91 6.60
CA ILE A 216 -9.85 4.20 6.77
C ILE A 216 -9.83 4.98 5.45
N SER A 217 -9.82 6.30 5.53
CA SER A 217 -9.58 7.19 4.39
C SER A 217 -8.30 8.01 4.51
N PHE A 218 -7.70 8.06 5.69
CA PHE A 218 -6.53 8.92 5.96
C PHE A 218 -5.41 8.13 6.60
N ILE A 219 -4.19 8.37 6.12
CA ILE A 219 -2.96 7.86 6.70
C ILE A 219 -2.08 9.05 7.06
N ARG A 220 -1.57 9.07 8.29
CA ARG A 220 -0.59 10.05 8.76
C ARG A 220 0.71 9.35 9.12
N VAL A 221 1.81 9.85 8.57
CA VAL A 221 3.16 9.48 8.96
C VAL A 221 3.79 10.65 9.71
N GLU A 222 4.25 10.42 10.92
CA GLU A 222 5.00 11.37 11.74
C GLU A 222 6.43 10.86 11.92
N VAL A 223 7.41 11.75 11.78
CA VAL A 223 8.82 11.45 12.00
C VAL A 223 9.23 11.92 13.39
N LEU A 224 9.47 10.98 14.29
CA LEU A 224 9.81 11.27 15.69
C LEU A 224 11.30 11.57 15.88
N GLY A 225 12.14 11.13 14.94
CA GLY A 225 13.57 11.37 14.96
C GLY A 225 14.20 11.02 13.62
N GLY A 226 15.32 11.68 13.28
CA GLY A 226 15.96 11.53 11.98
C GLY A 226 15.13 12.13 10.85
N LYS A 227 14.99 11.40 9.75
CA LYS A 227 14.14 11.76 8.61
C LYS A 227 13.50 10.51 7.99
N SER A 228 12.46 10.68 7.20
CA SER A 228 11.87 9.68 6.33
C SER A 228 11.68 10.24 4.93
N GLU A 229 11.80 9.41 3.91
CA GLU A 229 11.66 9.79 2.51
C GLU A 229 10.63 8.86 1.85
N ILE A 230 9.51 9.44 1.40
CA ILE A 230 8.33 8.71 0.94
C ILE A 230 8.14 8.92 -0.56
N ASP A 231 7.92 7.81 -1.29
CA ASP A 231 7.58 7.77 -2.72
C ASP A 231 6.06 7.70 -2.93
N ALA A 232 5.36 6.76 -2.26
CA ALA A 232 3.94 6.55 -2.48
C ALA A 232 3.24 5.81 -1.33
N PHE A 233 1.90 5.81 -1.39
CA PHE A 233 1.01 5.01 -0.57
C PHE A 233 0.08 4.20 -1.48
N ALA A 234 0.01 2.88 -1.28
CA ALA A 234 -0.87 2.00 -2.04
C ALA A 234 -1.77 1.18 -1.12
N ALA A 235 -3.05 1.10 -1.47
CA ALA A 235 -3.99 0.19 -0.83
C ALA A 235 -3.86 -1.22 -1.39
N VAL A 236 -4.03 -2.24 -0.57
CA VAL A 236 -4.21 -3.62 -0.99
C VAL A 236 -5.70 -3.81 -1.33
N PRO A 237 -6.05 -4.19 -2.59
CA PRO A 237 -7.44 -4.37 -2.95
C PRO A 237 -8.02 -5.63 -2.30
N GLU A 238 -9.30 -5.56 -1.92
CA GLU A 238 -10.02 -6.73 -1.45
C GLU A 238 -9.95 -7.89 -2.47
N PRO A 239 -9.80 -9.14 -2.03
CA PRO A 239 -9.81 -10.28 -2.92
C PRO A 239 -11.08 -10.32 -3.77
N ALA A 240 -10.95 -10.43 -5.10
CA ALA A 240 -12.07 -10.47 -6.04
C ALA A 240 -13.07 -11.61 -5.79
N THR A 241 -12.76 -12.53 -4.90
CA THR A 241 -13.62 -13.65 -4.47
C THR A 241 -14.95 -13.20 -3.87
N LEU A 242 -15.00 -12.10 -3.12
CA LEU A 242 -16.23 -11.52 -2.57
C LEU A 242 -17.14 -10.99 -3.68
N SER A 243 -16.58 -10.28 -4.64
CA SER A 243 -17.34 -9.76 -5.79
C SER A 243 -17.91 -10.88 -6.67
N LEU A 244 -17.14 -11.95 -6.88
CA LEU A 244 -17.57 -13.16 -7.61
C LEU A 244 -18.64 -13.95 -6.86
N ALA A 245 -18.55 -14.08 -5.53
CA ALA A 245 -19.54 -14.76 -4.70
C ALA A 245 -20.90 -14.02 -4.71
N LEU A 246 -20.88 -12.70 -4.59
CA LEU A 246 -22.11 -11.87 -4.69
C LEU A 246 -22.73 -11.94 -6.08
N LEU A 247 -21.92 -11.94 -7.13
CA LEU A 247 -22.39 -12.11 -8.51
C LEU A 247 -23.01 -13.53 -8.71
N GLY A 248 -22.37 -14.56 -8.15
CA GLY A 248 -22.88 -15.95 -8.17
C GLY A 248 -24.21 -16.10 -7.46
N LEU A 249 -24.36 -15.49 -6.27
CA LEU A 249 -25.62 -15.53 -5.51
C LEU A 249 -26.74 -14.76 -6.20
N ALA A 250 -26.44 -13.60 -6.82
CA ALA A 250 -27.41 -12.82 -7.58
C ALA A 250 -27.91 -13.59 -8.82
N THR A 251 -27.03 -14.25 -9.57
CA THR A 251 -27.39 -15.07 -10.74
C THR A 251 -28.18 -16.31 -10.34
N PHE A 252 -27.81 -16.97 -9.23
CA PHE A 252 -28.54 -18.13 -8.71
C PHE A 252 -29.98 -17.75 -8.22
N GLY A 253 -30.08 -16.60 -7.55
CA GLY A 253 -31.36 -16.03 -7.12
C GLY A 253 -32.30 -15.72 -8.30
N ALA A 254 -31.76 -15.09 -9.35
CA ALA A 254 -32.47 -14.76 -10.55
C ALA A 254 -32.97 -16.03 -11.32
N MET A 255 -32.10 -17.05 -11.44
CA MET A 255 -32.51 -18.33 -12.07
C MET A 255 -33.61 -19.07 -11.28
N ARG A 256 -33.50 -19.10 -9.93
CA ARG A 256 -34.54 -19.70 -9.09
C ARG A 256 -35.88 -18.98 -9.18
N TRP A 257 -35.87 -17.66 -9.30
CA TRP A 257 -37.10 -16.87 -9.47
C TRP A 257 -37.73 -17.08 -10.82
N LEU A 258 -36.97 -17.17 -11.91
CA LEU A 258 -37.46 -17.47 -13.25
C LEU A 258 -38.06 -18.88 -13.35
N ASN A 259 -37.49 -19.90 -12.68
CA ASN A 259 -37.98 -21.25 -12.66
C ASN A 259 -39.28 -21.44 -11.83
N ARG A 260 -39.57 -20.54 -10.87
CA ARG A 260 -40.83 -20.58 -10.10
C ARG A 260 -42.00 -19.93 -10.82
N ARG A 261 -41.79 -19.29 -11.96
CA ARG A 261 -42.81 -18.64 -12.78
C ARG A 261 -43.16 -19.40 -14.05
N ARG A 262 -42.57 -20.57 -14.24
CA ARG A 262 -43.00 -21.60 -15.22
C ARG A 262 -43.80 -22.68 -14.52
#